data_0fd3eea4854159efc752b355c7ed4d91
#
_entry.id   0fd3eea4854159efc752b355c7ed4d91
#
_cell.length_a   1.000
_cell.length_b   1.000
_cell.length_c   1.000
_cell.angle_alpha   90.00
_cell.angle_beta   90.00
_cell.angle_gamma   90.00
#
_symmetry.space_group_name_H-M   'P 1'
#
loop_
_entity.id
_entity.type
_entity.pdbx_description
1 polymer ?
#
loop_
_entity_poly.entity_id
_entity_poly.type
_entity_poly.pdbx_seq_one_letter_code
_entity_poly.pdbx_strand_id
1 'polypeptide(L)'
;MWNNDVSISKQMRIGVVSYLNSKPLVEGLQSLLPKAILEFDTPSRLSTRMKSGEFDIGLIPSVEFLAWENSTFIGGIAVACYGQVQSVCIHSKKPLNQIRSMALDEGSKTSIALMRVIFEENNWKLDETKSFPMDGNPHDIHSDAVLLIGDRAMADYLPGFPFKMDLGEEWKRLTGLPFVFALWAVRPGLKLSAMEIKAFHEALNLGK
;
A
#
# COMPACT_ATOMS: atom_id res chain seq x y z
N MET A 1 -21.78 -36.20 32.14
CA MET A 1 -21.68 -34.74 32.00
C MET A 1 -20.82 -34.49 30.79
N TRP A 2 -21.41 -34.11 29.67
CA TRP A 2 -20.70 -33.76 28.45
C TRP A 2 -20.52 -32.25 28.49
N ASN A 3 -19.29 -31.78 28.72
CA ASN A 3 -18.93 -30.38 28.52
C ASN A 3 -18.83 -30.13 27.01
N ASN A 4 -19.89 -29.61 26.43
CA ASN A 4 -19.83 -28.96 25.14
C ASN A 4 -19.17 -27.60 25.35
N ASP A 5 -17.83 -27.53 25.35
CA ASP A 5 -17.12 -26.32 25.02
C ASP A 5 -17.36 -26.03 23.54
N VAL A 6 -18.45 -25.35 23.25
CA VAL A 6 -18.63 -24.64 21.98
C VAL A 6 -17.61 -23.53 21.98
N SER A 7 -16.40 -23.84 21.55
CA SER A 7 -15.44 -22.84 21.10
C SER A 7 -16.15 -22.01 20.04
N ILE A 8 -16.65 -20.83 20.43
CA ILE A 8 -17.09 -19.81 19.47
C ILE A 8 -15.85 -19.51 18.63
N SER A 9 -15.75 -20.14 17.47
CA SER A 9 -14.66 -19.86 16.52
C SER A 9 -14.70 -18.38 16.24
N LYS A 10 -13.71 -17.64 16.75
CA LYS A 10 -13.60 -16.20 16.55
C LYS A 10 -13.71 -15.95 15.05
N GLN A 11 -14.69 -15.16 14.64
CA GLN A 11 -14.93 -14.82 13.25
C GLN A 11 -13.71 -14.09 12.70
N MET A 12 -13.17 -14.57 11.57
CA MET A 12 -11.99 -13.96 10.92
C MET A 12 -12.31 -12.53 10.48
N ARG A 13 -11.50 -11.58 10.88
CA ARG A 13 -11.62 -10.17 10.49
C ARG A 13 -10.53 -9.82 9.49
N ILE A 14 -10.93 -9.30 8.35
CA ILE A 14 -10.05 -8.98 7.21
C ILE A 14 -10.13 -7.49 6.93
N GLY A 15 -8.99 -6.81 7.06
CA GLY A 15 -8.84 -5.39 6.73
C GLY A 15 -8.44 -5.20 5.26
N VAL A 16 -9.18 -4.37 4.54
CA VAL A 16 -9.00 -4.11 3.11
C VAL A 16 -8.75 -2.63 2.86
N VAL A 17 -7.79 -2.31 1.99
CA VAL A 17 -7.58 -0.92 1.54
C VAL A 17 -8.77 -0.46 0.69
N SER A 18 -9.30 0.74 0.96
CA SER A 18 -10.47 1.29 0.29
C SER A 18 -10.19 1.87 -1.12
N TYR A 19 -8.98 1.70 -1.66
CA TYR A 19 -8.61 2.24 -2.98
C TYR A 19 -9.05 1.32 -4.13
N LEU A 20 -9.19 1.90 -5.33
CA LEU A 20 -9.63 1.19 -6.52
C LEU A 20 -8.72 0.00 -6.87
N ASN A 21 -7.41 0.14 -6.71
CA ASN A 21 -6.41 -0.88 -7.01
C ASN A 21 -6.47 -2.13 -6.11
N SER A 22 -7.19 -2.07 -5.00
CA SER A 22 -7.42 -3.23 -4.12
C SER A 22 -8.68 -4.03 -4.47
N LYS A 23 -9.61 -3.45 -5.24
CA LYS A 23 -10.87 -4.12 -5.60
C LYS A 23 -10.68 -5.49 -6.26
N PRO A 24 -9.76 -5.65 -7.24
CA PRO A 24 -9.51 -6.96 -7.83
C PRO A 24 -9.04 -8.02 -6.84
N LEU A 25 -8.43 -7.61 -5.72
CA LEU A 25 -7.92 -8.53 -4.70
C LEU A 25 -8.99 -9.08 -3.76
N VAL A 26 -10.20 -8.54 -3.80
CA VAL A 26 -11.30 -8.87 -2.89
C VAL A 26 -12.59 -9.27 -3.62
N GLU A 27 -12.55 -9.34 -4.95
CA GLU A 27 -13.73 -9.70 -5.74
C GLU A 27 -14.23 -11.09 -5.35
N GLY A 28 -15.49 -11.18 -4.95
CA GLY A 28 -16.09 -12.43 -4.47
C GLY A 28 -15.55 -12.97 -3.13
N LEU A 29 -14.58 -12.31 -2.48
CA LEU A 29 -13.96 -12.82 -1.25
C LEU A 29 -14.97 -13.06 -0.13
N GLN A 30 -15.98 -12.20 0.02
CA GLN A 30 -17.07 -12.39 1.00
C GLN A 30 -17.88 -13.65 0.74
N SER A 31 -18.08 -14.03 -0.52
CA SER A 31 -18.80 -15.26 -0.90
C SER A 31 -17.93 -16.51 -0.69
N LEU A 32 -16.64 -16.39 -0.92
CA LEU A 32 -15.65 -17.46 -0.73
C LEU A 32 -15.35 -17.71 0.76
N LEU A 33 -15.42 -16.67 1.59
CA LEU A 33 -15.25 -16.72 3.05
C LEU A 33 -16.49 -16.14 3.76
N PRO A 34 -17.66 -16.82 3.72
CA PRO A 34 -18.93 -16.22 4.16
C PRO A 34 -18.99 -15.91 5.66
N LYS A 35 -18.11 -16.52 6.45
CA LYS A 35 -18.01 -16.26 7.90
C LYS A 35 -17.01 -15.15 8.24
N ALA A 36 -16.23 -14.66 7.28
CA ALA A 36 -15.29 -13.57 7.53
C ALA A 36 -16.01 -12.22 7.54
N ILE A 37 -15.44 -11.25 8.26
CA ILE A 37 -15.88 -9.86 8.27
C ILE A 37 -14.83 -9.07 7.47
N LEU A 38 -15.24 -8.44 6.37
CA LEU A 38 -14.42 -7.55 5.59
C LEU A 38 -14.69 -6.11 6.02
N GLU A 39 -13.64 -5.38 6.38
CA GLU A 39 -13.71 -3.95 6.73
C GLU A 39 -12.75 -3.16 5.85
N PHE A 40 -13.23 -2.03 5.32
CA PHE A 40 -12.46 -1.16 4.43
C PHE A 40 -11.96 0.06 5.19
N ASP A 41 -10.67 0.38 5.03
CA ASP A 41 -10.06 1.53 5.68
C ASP A 41 -8.86 2.05 4.86
N THR A 42 -8.23 3.13 5.30
CA THR A 42 -7.00 3.64 4.69
C THR A 42 -5.79 2.78 5.07
N PRO A 43 -4.73 2.72 4.22
CA PRO A 43 -3.56 1.87 4.48
C PRO A 43 -2.89 2.11 5.84
N SER A 44 -2.77 3.36 6.26
CA SER A 44 -2.14 3.72 7.54
C SER A 44 -2.96 3.24 8.74
N ARG A 45 -4.30 3.40 8.69
CA ARG A 45 -5.20 2.93 9.74
C ARG A 45 -5.24 1.41 9.81
N LEU A 46 -5.27 0.73 8.66
CA LEU A 46 -5.21 -0.74 8.61
C LEU A 46 -3.97 -1.28 9.29
N SER A 47 -2.79 -0.69 9.04
CA SER A 47 -1.54 -1.11 9.69
C SER A 47 -1.61 -0.97 11.21
N THR A 48 -2.17 0.12 11.71
CA THR A 48 -2.34 0.36 13.15
C THR A 48 -3.30 -0.67 13.75
N ARG A 49 -4.45 -0.91 13.12
CA ARG A 49 -5.47 -1.85 13.57
C ARG A 49 -5.01 -3.31 13.46
N MET A 50 -4.15 -3.65 12.49
CA MET A 50 -3.48 -4.95 12.41
C MET A 50 -2.56 -5.16 13.61
N LYS A 51 -1.72 -4.18 13.94
CA LYS A 51 -0.78 -4.25 15.07
C LYS A 51 -1.49 -4.31 16.43
N SER A 52 -2.67 -3.69 16.56
CA SER A 52 -3.53 -3.80 17.76
C SER A 52 -4.30 -5.12 17.87
N GLY A 53 -4.24 -5.99 16.85
CA GLY A 53 -4.93 -7.28 16.85
C GLY A 53 -6.42 -7.21 16.52
N GLU A 54 -6.90 -6.10 15.97
CA GLU A 54 -8.28 -5.95 15.53
C GLU A 54 -8.58 -6.78 14.28
N PHE A 55 -7.60 -6.98 13.41
CA PHE A 55 -7.70 -7.81 12.22
C PHE A 55 -6.83 -9.07 12.33
N ASP A 56 -7.29 -10.14 11.72
CA ASP A 56 -6.57 -11.39 11.57
C ASP A 56 -5.70 -11.38 10.31
N ILE A 57 -6.20 -10.76 9.24
CA ILE A 57 -5.53 -10.57 7.95
C ILE A 57 -5.77 -9.13 7.51
N GLY A 58 -4.77 -8.49 6.90
CA GLY A 58 -4.93 -7.14 6.39
C GLY A 58 -4.06 -6.88 5.16
N LEU A 59 -4.63 -6.14 4.20
CA LEU A 59 -3.86 -5.60 3.08
C LEU A 59 -3.14 -4.36 3.58
N ILE A 60 -1.86 -4.49 3.93
CA ILE A 60 -1.07 -3.41 4.55
C ILE A 60 0.13 -3.00 3.68
N PRO A 61 0.65 -1.78 3.86
CA PRO A 61 1.88 -1.33 3.19
C PRO A 61 3.05 -2.27 3.47
N SER A 62 3.83 -2.61 2.46
CA SER A 62 4.96 -3.54 2.58
C SER A 62 6.02 -3.06 3.58
N VAL A 63 6.27 -1.75 3.68
CA VAL A 63 7.20 -1.19 4.67
C VAL A 63 6.74 -1.44 6.11
N GLU A 64 5.43 -1.40 6.36
CA GLU A 64 4.86 -1.68 7.69
C GLU A 64 4.94 -3.18 8.03
N PHE A 65 4.76 -4.03 7.01
CA PHE A 65 4.94 -5.48 7.16
C PHE A 65 6.40 -5.83 7.49
N LEU A 66 7.37 -5.25 6.80
CA LEU A 66 8.80 -5.48 7.05
C LEU A 66 9.23 -5.07 8.47
N ALA A 67 8.56 -4.08 9.04
CA ALA A 67 8.80 -3.64 10.43
C ALA A 67 8.01 -4.45 11.48
N TRP A 68 7.25 -5.48 11.08
CA TRP A 68 6.38 -6.24 11.98
C TRP A 68 6.91 -7.66 12.18
N GLU A 69 7.61 -7.88 13.28
CA GLU A 69 8.22 -9.16 13.63
C GLU A 69 7.19 -10.30 13.75
N ASN A 70 7.63 -11.50 13.37
CA ASN A 70 6.85 -12.74 13.42
C ASN A 70 5.53 -12.73 12.65
N SER A 71 5.27 -11.72 11.81
CA SER A 71 4.15 -11.73 10.87
C SER A 71 4.45 -12.64 9.68
N THR A 72 3.40 -13.16 9.06
CA THR A 72 3.48 -13.90 7.80
C THR A 72 2.61 -13.22 6.75
N PHE A 73 2.64 -13.71 5.51
CA PHE A 73 1.83 -13.13 4.44
C PHE A 73 1.29 -14.20 3.50
N ILE A 74 0.23 -13.88 2.77
CA ILE A 74 -0.30 -14.73 1.71
C ILE A 74 0.50 -14.47 0.44
N GLY A 75 1.31 -15.47 0.04
CA GLY A 75 2.18 -15.37 -1.14
C GLY A 75 1.41 -15.30 -2.45
N GLY A 76 2.03 -14.68 -3.47
CA GLY A 76 1.49 -14.64 -4.83
C GLY A 76 0.38 -13.61 -5.08
N ILE A 77 0.00 -12.81 -4.07
CA ILE A 77 -1.06 -11.80 -4.16
C ILE A 77 -0.56 -10.51 -3.51
N ALA A 78 -0.48 -9.43 -4.29
CA ALA A 78 -0.01 -8.14 -3.80
C ALA A 78 -0.51 -6.99 -4.67
N VAL A 79 -0.46 -5.78 -4.14
CA VAL A 79 -0.48 -4.55 -4.93
C VAL A 79 0.96 -4.27 -5.35
N ALA A 80 1.28 -4.51 -6.61
CA ALA A 80 2.65 -4.45 -7.13
C ALA A 80 2.69 -3.92 -8.56
N CYS A 81 3.86 -3.47 -9.00
CA CYS A 81 4.12 -3.11 -10.39
C CYS A 81 5.46 -3.68 -10.88
N TYR A 82 5.59 -3.80 -12.20
CA TYR A 82 6.87 -4.06 -12.88
C TYR A 82 7.06 -2.99 -13.96
N GLY A 83 7.64 -1.89 -13.58
CA GLY A 83 7.73 -0.66 -14.38
C GLY A 83 6.68 0.35 -13.92
N GLN A 84 6.17 1.14 -14.84
CA GLN A 84 5.27 2.25 -14.57
C GLN A 84 4.05 1.82 -13.73
N VAL A 85 3.79 2.57 -12.65
CA VAL A 85 2.65 2.35 -11.75
C VAL A 85 1.54 3.39 -11.95
N GLN A 86 1.86 4.56 -12.49
CA GLN A 86 1.00 5.72 -12.75
C GLN A 86 0.41 6.38 -11.49
N SER A 87 0.02 5.58 -10.50
CA SER A 87 -0.63 6.02 -9.27
C SER A 87 0.34 6.35 -8.12
N VAL A 88 1.65 6.40 -8.36
CA VAL A 88 2.67 6.80 -7.37
C VAL A 88 3.74 7.62 -8.09
N CYS A 89 3.58 8.94 -8.05
CA CYS A 89 4.41 9.85 -8.83
C CYS A 89 4.91 11.04 -8.00
N ILE A 90 6.11 11.50 -8.33
CA ILE A 90 6.61 12.81 -7.92
C ILE A 90 6.33 13.80 -9.04
N HIS A 91 5.64 14.87 -8.71
CA HIS A 91 5.50 16.05 -9.56
C HIS A 91 6.43 17.15 -9.04
N SER A 92 7.17 17.83 -9.93
CA SER A 92 8.22 18.77 -9.53
C SER A 92 8.20 20.05 -10.36
N LYS A 93 8.49 21.18 -9.71
CA LYS A 93 8.65 22.51 -10.32
C LYS A 93 10.01 22.67 -11.01
N LYS A 94 10.97 21.81 -10.63
CA LYS A 94 12.37 21.84 -11.09
C LYS A 94 12.80 20.45 -11.56
N PRO A 95 13.88 20.30 -12.34
CA PRO A 95 14.50 19.00 -12.58
C PRO A 95 14.77 18.26 -11.26
N LEU A 96 14.55 16.94 -11.24
CA LEU A 96 14.52 16.12 -10.02
C LEU A 96 15.82 16.22 -9.19
N ASN A 97 16.96 16.33 -9.83
CA ASN A 97 18.27 16.51 -9.19
C ASN A 97 18.47 17.90 -8.55
N GLN A 98 17.56 18.84 -8.78
CA GLN A 98 17.62 20.21 -8.27
C GLN A 98 16.60 20.50 -7.17
N ILE A 99 15.67 19.59 -6.88
CA ILE A 99 14.70 19.79 -5.81
C ILE A 99 15.39 19.71 -4.44
N ARG A 100 14.93 20.53 -3.51
CA ARG A 100 15.43 20.59 -2.13
C ARG A 100 14.32 20.41 -1.11
N SER A 101 13.07 20.67 -1.49
CA SER A 101 11.91 20.50 -0.62
C SER A 101 10.83 19.65 -1.29
N MET A 102 10.18 18.80 -0.50
CA MET A 102 9.11 17.94 -1.01
C MET A 102 7.96 17.81 -0.03
N ALA A 103 6.74 17.95 -0.54
CA ALA A 103 5.52 17.59 0.16
C ALA A 103 5.26 16.09 -0.04
N LEU A 104 4.99 15.35 1.04
CA LEU A 104 4.85 13.90 1.03
C LEU A 104 3.42 13.52 1.38
N ASP A 105 2.73 12.83 0.47
CA ASP A 105 1.40 12.30 0.71
C ASP A 105 1.40 11.37 1.93
N GLU A 106 0.65 11.72 2.96
CA GLU A 106 0.59 10.99 4.23
C GLU A 106 -0.08 9.61 4.13
N GLY A 107 -0.80 9.38 3.03
CA GLY A 107 -1.52 8.12 2.79
C GLY A 107 -0.63 6.92 2.45
N SER A 108 0.68 7.12 2.13
CA SER A 108 1.53 6.02 1.69
C SER A 108 2.95 6.02 2.26
N LYS A 109 3.11 5.32 3.37
CA LYS A 109 4.44 5.08 3.97
C LYS A 109 5.39 4.31 3.03
N THR A 110 4.88 3.35 2.26
CA THR A 110 5.70 2.58 1.31
C THR A 110 6.21 3.44 0.18
N SER A 111 5.40 4.34 -0.38
CA SER A 111 5.83 5.25 -1.44
C SER A 111 6.86 6.27 -0.95
N ILE A 112 6.73 6.73 0.30
CA ILE A 112 7.72 7.60 0.94
C ILE A 112 9.06 6.85 1.12
N ALA A 113 9.03 5.60 1.57
CA ALA A 113 10.23 4.77 1.70
C ALA A 113 10.89 4.53 0.33
N LEU A 114 10.10 4.19 -0.68
CA LEU A 114 10.59 4.00 -2.06
C LEU A 114 11.25 5.28 -2.60
N MET A 115 10.61 6.43 -2.44
CA MET A 115 11.17 7.73 -2.82
C MET A 115 12.54 7.96 -2.17
N ARG A 116 12.66 7.70 -0.85
CA ARG A 116 13.94 7.87 -0.14
C ARG A 116 15.04 6.99 -0.71
N VAL A 117 14.76 5.71 -0.99
CA VAL A 117 15.72 4.80 -1.63
C VAL A 117 16.13 5.32 -3.01
N ILE A 118 15.16 5.73 -3.85
CA ILE A 118 15.45 6.28 -5.17
C ILE A 118 16.34 7.52 -5.08
N PHE A 119 16.07 8.41 -4.13
CA PHE A 119 16.85 9.62 -3.94
C PHE A 119 18.29 9.32 -3.49
N GLU A 120 18.45 8.37 -2.58
CA GLU A 120 19.75 7.92 -2.09
C GLU A 120 20.58 7.29 -3.22
N GLU A 121 20.01 6.37 -3.98
CA GLU A 121 20.68 5.70 -5.11
C GLU A 121 21.10 6.69 -6.23
N ASN A 122 20.36 7.77 -6.42
CA ASN A 122 20.71 8.82 -7.37
C ASN A 122 21.60 9.94 -6.77
N ASN A 123 21.98 9.86 -5.49
CA ASN A 123 22.69 10.89 -4.74
C ASN A 123 21.96 12.26 -4.73
N TRP A 124 20.62 12.24 -4.76
CA TRP A 124 19.79 13.44 -4.63
C TRP A 124 19.49 13.72 -3.16
N LYS A 125 19.52 14.98 -2.76
CA LYS A 125 19.31 15.37 -1.35
C LYS A 125 18.13 16.32 -1.23
N LEU A 126 17.28 16.03 -0.26
CA LEU A 126 16.23 16.93 0.20
C LEU A 126 16.69 17.59 1.51
N ASP A 127 16.54 18.90 1.57
CA ASP A 127 16.81 19.68 2.78
C ASP A 127 15.59 19.70 3.71
N GLU A 128 14.38 19.62 3.09
CA GLU A 128 13.12 19.67 3.83
C GLU A 128 12.08 18.71 3.24
N THR A 129 11.35 18.04 4.13
CA THR A 129 10.13 17.31 3.76
C THR A 129 8.98 17.72 4.68
N LYS A 130 7.77 17.87 4.09
CA LYS A 130 6.53 18.20 4.83
C LYS A 130 5.47 17.16 4.56
N SER A 131 4.64 16.86 5.56
CA SER A 131 3.44 16.05 5.35
C SER A 131 2.46 16.81 4.44
N PHE A 132 1.82 16.09 3.54
CA PHE A 132 0.77 16.61 2.67
C PHE A 132 -0.51 15.80 2.86
N PRO A 133 -1.60 16.46 3.33
CA PRO A 133 -2.86 15.77 3.62
C PRO A 133 -3.45 15.09 2.38
N MET A 134 -4.13 13.96 2.59
CA MET A 134 -4.78 13.20 1.52
C MET A 134 -5.88 13.99 0.78
N ASP A 135 -6.51 14.95 1.45
CA ASP A 135 -7.51 15.87 0.90
C ASP A 135 -6.92 17.24 0.51
N GLY A 136 -5.61 17.41 0.69
CA GLY A 136 -4.91 18.65 0.36
C GLY A 136 -4.97 18.98 -1.13
N ASN A 137 -5.09 20.28 -1.44
CA ASN A 137 -5.05 20.77 -2.81
C ASN A 137 -3.61 20.91 -3.30
N PRO A 138 -3.18 20.21 -4.37
CA PRO A 138 -1.82 20.31 -4.90
C PRO A 138 -1.41 21.72 -5.35
N HIS A 139 -2.37 22.61 -5.62
CA HIS A 139 -2.08 24.01 -5.97
C HIS A 139 -1.56 24.84 -4.79
N ASP A 140 -1.81 24.40 -3.56
CA ASP A 140 -1.36 25.10 -2.34
C ASP A 140 0.05 24.68 -1.89
N ILE A 141 0.75 23.89 -2.71
CA ILE A 141 2.07 23.35 -2.38
C ILE A 141 3.16 24.40 -2.66
N HIS A 142 3.86 24.79 -1.61
CA HIS A 142 5.00 25.71 -1.70
C HIS A 142 6.34 25.00 -1.90
N SER A 143 6.43 23.69 -1.64
CA SER A 143 7.65 22.89 -1.87
C SER A 143 8.02 22.80 -3.35
N ASP A 144 9.28 22.46 -3.65
CA ASP A 144 9.79 22.26 -5.02
C ASP A 144 9.09 21.08 -5.72
N ALA A 145 8.67 20.08 -4.94
CA ALA A 145 8.03 18.88 -5.46
C ALA A 145 6.95 18.37 -4.51
N VAL A 146 6.11 17.46 -5.03
CA VAL A 146 5.13 16.69 -4.25
C VAL A 146 5.14 15.23 -4.68
N LEU A 147 5.15 14.33 -3.70
CA LEU A 147 4.84 12.93 -3.90
C LEU A 147 3.34 12.74 -3.72
N LEU A 148 2.67 12.26 -4.75
CA LEU A 148 1.24 11.95 -4.75
C LEU A 148 1.02 10.46 -4.95
N ILE A 149 -0.10 9.96 -4.39
CA ILE A 149 -0.57 8.60 -4.59
C ILE A 149 -2.02 8.56 -5.06
N GLY A 150 -2.42 7.38 -5.59
CA GLY A 150 -3.78 7.13 -6.08
C GLY A 150 -4.14 7.99 -7.28
N ASP A 151 -5.43 8.29 -7.43
CA ASP A 151 -5.98 8.98 -8.60
C ASP A 151 -5.36 10.36 -8.81
N ARG A 152 -4.95 11.05 -7.72
CA ARG A 152 -4.28 12.35 -7.79
C ARG A 152 -2.92 12.29 -8.48
N ALA A 153 -2.21 11.16 -8.36
CA ALA A 153 -0.92 10.95 -9.01
C ALA A 153 -1.05 10.66 -10.51
N MET A 154 -2.22 10.17 -10.95
CA MET A 154 -2.45 9.74 -12.34
C MET A 154 -2.60 10.92 -13.31
N ALA A 155 -2.79 12.13 -12.84
CA ALA A 155 -2.85 13.30 -13.69
C ALA A 155 -1.57 13.42 -14.55
N ASP A 156 -1.73 13.52 -15.88
CA ASP A 156 -0.60 13.70 -16.80
C ASP A 156 0.06 15.07 -16.63
N TYR A 157 -0.72 16.03 -16.19
CA TYR A 157 -0.27 17.40 -15.97
C TYR A 157 -0.79 17.94 -14.64
N LEU A 158 0.13 18.43 -13.81
CA LEU A 158 -0.18 19.19 -12.62
C LEU A 158 0.27 20.63 -12.86
N PRO A 159 -0.64 21.63 -12.88
CA PRO A 159 -0.27 23.03 -13.13
C PRO A 159 0.83 23.52 -12.19
N GLY A 160 1.87 24.12 -12.77
CA GLY A 160 3.05 24.58 -12.02
C GLY A 160 4.11 23.50 -11.72
N PHE A 161 3.90 22.23 -12.13
CA PHE A 161 4.83 21.12 -11.94
C PHE A 161 5.13 20.44 -13.29
N PRO A 162 6.03 20.99 -14.10
CA PRO A 162 6.30 20.51 -15.45
C PRO A 162 7.06 19.17 -15.50
N PHE A 163 7.64 18.72 -14.39
CA PHE A 163 8.37 17.45 -14.32
C PHE A 163 7.57 16.41 -13.56
N LYS A 164 7.55 15.19 -14.07
CA LYS A 164 6.90 14.03 -13.45
C LYS A 164 7.85 12.84 -13.41
N MET A 165 7.89 12.11 -12.32
CA MET A 165 8.62 10.84 -12.18
C MET A 165 7.69 9.78 -11.61
N ASP A 166 7.54 8.67 -12.31
CA ASP A 166 6.85 7.48 -11.82
C ASP A 166 7.83 6.64 -10.99
N LEU A 167 7.47 6.36 -9.72
CA LEU A 167 8.37 5.65 -8.82
C LEU A 167 8.53 4.16 -9.18
N GLY A 168 7.52 3.55 -9.77
CA GLY A 168 7.60 2.15 -10.21
C GLY A 168 8.55 1.98 -11.41
N GLU A 169 8.49 2.90 -12.36
CA GLU A 169 9.39 2.92 -13.51
C GLU A 169 10.84 3.16 -13.06
N GLU A 170 11.05 4.10 -12.17
CA GLU A 170 12.38 4.42 -11.65
C GLU A 170 12.95 3.26 -10.81
N TRP A 171 12.14 2.60 -10.00
CA TRP A 171 12.56 1.39 -9.30
C TRP A 171 13.01 0.29 -10.26
N LYS A 172 12.23 0.05 -11.32
CA LYS A 172 12.61 -0.93 -12.35
C LYS A 172 13.92 -0.56 -13.05
N ARG A 173 14.12 0.74 -13.34
CA ARG A 173 15.36 1.24 -13.95
C ARG A 173 16.58 0.97 -13.06
N LEU A 174 16.45 1.18 -11.75
CA LEU A 174 17.54 1.00 -10.77
C LEU A 174 17.84 -0.47 -10.48
N THR A 175 16.82 -1.31 -10.36
CA THR A 175 16.96 -2.65 -9.79
C THR A 175 16.67 -3.80 -10.77
N GLY A 176 15.91 -3.55 -11.82
CA GLY A 176 15.37 -4.59 -12.70
C GLY A 176 14.29 -5.47 -12.07
N LEU A 177 13.81 -5.13 -10.86
CA LEU A 177 12.87 -5.94 -10.08
C LEU A 177 11.46 -5.33 -10.04
N PRO A 178 10.40 -6.14 -9.79
CA PRO A 178 9.09 -5.62 -9.44
C PRO A 178 9.12 -4.92 -8.07
N PHE A 179 8.21 -3.96 -7.87
CA PHE A 179 8.02 -3.31 -6.57
C PHE A 179 6.66 -3.68 -5.97
N VAL A 180 6.65 -4.04 -4.68
CA VAL A 180 5.44 -4.40 -3.92
C VAL A 180 5.06 -3.26 -2.99
N PHE A 181 3.90 -2.64 -3.22
CA PHE A 181 3.38 -1.54 -2.40
C PHE A 181 2.62 -2.00 -1.17
N ALA A 182 1.79 -3.05 -1.32
CA ALA A 182 1.02 -3.64 -0.24
C ALA A 182 0.85 -5.14 -0.44
N LEU A 183 0.69 -5.87 0.65
CA LEU A 183 0.52 -7.32 0.66
C LEU A 183 -0.47 -7.75 1.74
N TRP A 184 -1.01 -8.96 1.60
CA TRP A 184 -1.87 -9.57 2.61
C TRP A 184 -1.04 -10.09 3.78
N ALA A 185 -0.91 -9.28 4.82
CA ALA A 185 -0.26 -9.69 6.06
C ALA A 185 -1.22 -10.51 6.93
N VAL A 186 -0.67 -11.51 7.60
CA VAL A 186 -1.35 -12.39 8.54
C VAL A 186 -0.75 -12.13 9.93
N ARG A 187 -1.60 -11.91 10.94
CA ARG A 187 -1.12 -11.62 12.29
C ARG A 187 -0.27 -12.76 12.86
N PRO A 188 0.67 -12.46 13.75
CA PRO A 188 1.48 -13.48 14.40
C PRO A 188 0.63 -14.55 15.09
N GLY A 189 1.04 -15.80 14.94
CA GLY A 189 0.39 -16.95 15.56
C GLY A 189 -0.87 -17.47 14.88
N LEU A 190 -1.43 -16.76 13.88
CA LEU A 190 -2.54 -17.28 13.08
C LEU A 190 -2.00 -18.22 11.99
N LYS A 191 -2.59 -19.40 11.90
CA LYS A 191 -2.34 -20.35 10.81
C LYS A 191 -3.57 -20.41 9.92
N LEU A 192 -3.39 -20.09 8.66
CA LEU A 192 -4.43 -20.19 7.65
C LEU A 192 -4.47 -21.62 7.10
N SER A 193 -5.67 -22.13 6.88
CA SER A 193 -5.88 -23.38 6.15
C SER A 193 -5.61 -23.17 4.65
N ALA A 194 -5.33 -24.28 3.94
CA ALA A 194 -5.18 -24.25 2.49
C ALA A 194 -6.44 -23.70 1.77
N MET A 195 -7.64 -23.95 2.33
CA MET A 195 -8.90 -23.45 1.79
C MET A 195 -8.98 -21.91 1.92
N GLU A 196 -8.60 -21.35 3.06
CA GLU A 196 -8.59 -19.89 3.26
C GLU A 196 -7.60 -19.21 2.33
N ILE A 197 -6.36 -19.73 2.20
CA ILE A 197 -5.38 -19.21 1.26
C ILE A 197 -5.91 -19.27 -0.17
N LYS A 198 -6.53 -20.41 -0.56
CA LYS A 198 -7.13 -20.60 -1.89
C LYS A 198 -8.21 -19.55 -2.17
N ALA A 199 -9.04 -19.20 -1.18
CA ALA A 199 -10.08 -18.19 -1.34
C ALA A 199 -9.51 -16.81 -1.76
N PHE A 200 -8.36 -16.38 -1.22
CA PHE A 200 -7.71 -15.16 -1.66
C PHE A 200 -7.21 -15.23 -3.11
N HIS A 201 -6.65 -16.39 -3.52
CA HIS A 201 -6.23 -16.59 -4.92
C HIS A 201 -7.42 -16.61 -5.88
N GLU A 202 -8.52 -17.22 -5.49
CA GLU A 202 -9.76 -17.23 -6.28
C GLU A 202 -10.36 -15.82 -6.39
N ALA A 203 -10.37 -15.05 -5.31
CA ALA A 203 -10.81 -13.65 -5.34
C ALA A 203 -10.00 -12.82 -6.35
N LEU A 204 -8.66 -12.93 -6.33
CA LEU A 204 -7.81 -12.30 -7.35
C LEU A 204 -8.14 -12.75 -8.77
N ASN A 205 -8.45 -14.04 -9.00
CA ASN A 205 -8.79 -14.53 -10.33
C ASN A 205 -10.16 -14.04 -10.81
N LEU A 206 -11.10 -13.81 -9.91
CA LEU A 206 -12.40 -13.21 -10.23
C LEU A 206 -12.29 -11.71 -10.55
N GLY A 207 -11.32 -11.02 -9.95
CA GLY A 207 -11.12 -9.59 -10.12
C GLY A 207 -10.24 -9.18 -11.32
N LYS A 208 -9.64 -10.12 -12.03
CA LYS A 208 -8.87 -9.89 -13.26
C LYS A 208 -9.76 -9.83 -14.49
#